data_88d1f38a5e28270c34b722e44a7cb830
#
_entry.id   88d1f38a5e28270c34b722e44a7cb830
#
_cell.length_a   1.000
_cell.length_b   1.000
_cell.length_c   1.000
_cell.angle_alpha   90.00
_cell.angle_beta   90.00
_cell.angle_gamma   90.00
#
_symmetry.space_group_name_H-M   'P 1'
#
loop_
_entity.id
_entity.type
_entity.pdbx_description
1 polymer ?
#
loop_
_entity_poly.entity_id
_entity_poly.type
_entity_poly.pdbx_seq_one_letter_code
_entity_poly.pdbx_strand_id
1 'polypeptide(L)'
;MFFSPTISYLTSRKYNLRILCLSIGDADGKGNVRKEELYRACAVLKVPVQQVKFLDHPDLQDGFGKVWNHSLLTRIIGEEVTNHDIDFIITFDNYGVSGHCNHCDVYHGVRRLLSDGSQKDIEAWELVSTNIVRKYSGPLDIWFSYLYATLSGGEMRCLLNEHTQKSFLAMAQHSSQWVWFRKLFVAFSSYTYVNTLRKIN
;
A
#
# COMPACT_ATOMS: atom_id res chain seq x y z
N MET A 1 5.72 -4.45 0.74
CA MET A 1 5.32 -5.88 0.69
C MET A 1 4.03 -6.07 -0.11
N PHE A 2 2.90 -5.45 0.26
CA PHE A 2 1.61 -5.69 -0.41
C PHE A 2 1.44 -4.95 -1.75
N PHE A 3 1.95 -3.74 -1.88
CA PHE A 3 1.78 -2.88 -3.06
C PHE A 3 2.87 -3.03 -4.13
N SER A 4 3.71 -4.04 -4.04
CA SER A 4 4.85 -4.22 -4.94
C SER A 4 4.45 -4.30 -6.42
N PRO A 5 3.41 -5.08 -6.82
CA PRO A 5 2.90 -5.08 -8.19
C PRO A 5 2.42 -3.69 -8.65
N THR A 6 1.67 -3.00 -7.81
CA THR A 6 1.15 -1.65 -8.08
C THR A 6 2.31 -0.65 -8.29
N ILE A 7 3.29 -0.62 -7.37
CA ILE A 7 4.44 0.27 -7.48
C ILE A 7 5.24 -0.04 -8.75
N SER A 8 5.51 -1.32 -9.03
CA SER A 8 6.23 -1.75 -10.24
C SER A 8 5.50 -1.34 -11.51
N TYR A 9 4.18 -1.50 -11.54
CA TYR A 9 3.34 -1.09 -12.68
C TYR A 9 3.42 0.43 -12.90
N LEU A 10 3.22 1.22 -11.85
CA LEU A 10 3.21 2.68 -11.96
C LEU A 10 4.59 3.24 -12.34
N THR A 11 5.66 2.74 -11.74
CA THR A 11 7.02 3.17 -12.07
C THR A 11 7.46 2.77 -13.48
N SER A 12 7.05 1.59 -13.97
CA SER A 12 7.35 1.16 -15.34
C SER A 12 6.67 2.04 -16.39
N ARG A 13 5.51 2.59 -16.07
CA ARG A 13 4.74 3.50 -16.94
C ARG A 13 5.04 4.98 -16.70
N LYS A 14 6.06 5.27 -15.87
CA LYS A 14 6.53 6.65 -15.58
C LYS A 14 5.46 7.55 -14.93
N TYR A 15 4.53 6.96 -14.17
CA TYR A 15 3.65 7.77 -13.32
C TYR A 15 4.48 8.49 -12.25
N ASN A 16 4.07 9.71 -11.91
CA ASN A 16 4.65 10.46 -10.80
C ASN A 16 4.12 9.88 -9.47
N LEU A 17 4.79 8.85 -8.95
CA LEU A 17 4.37 8.12 -7.76
C LEU A 17 4.96 8.74 -6.51
N ARG A 18 4.11 9.07 -5.54
CA ARG A 18 4.52 9.47 -4.19
C ARG A 18 4.10 8.41 -3.17
N ILE A 19 4.93 8.20 -2.16
CA ILE A 19 4.66 7.27 -1.07
C ILE A 19 4.56 8.07 0.22
N LEU A 20 3.41 8.02 0.88
CA LEU A 20 3.17 8.59 2.20
C LEU A 20 3.11 7.47 3.24
N CYS A 21 4.15 7.38 4.08
CA CYS A 21 4.17 6.50 5.24
C CYS A 21 3.68 7.26 6.46
N LEU A 22 2.55 6.85 6.99
CA LEU A 22 1.85 7.51 8.11
C LEU A 22 2.45 7.18 9.49
N SER A 23 3.44 6.28 9.53
CA SER A 23 4.23 5.97 10.72
C SER A 23 5.61 5.46 10.31
N ILE A 24 6.61 5.70 11.14
CA ILE A 24 7.96 5.14 10.96
C ILE A 24 8.06 3.66 11.41
N GLY A 25 6.98 3.11 11.98
CA GLY A 25 6.95 1.72 12.43
C GLY A 25 7.79 1.45 13.68
N ASP A 26 7.76 2.34 14.67
CA ASP A 26 8.66 2.35 15.83
C ASP A 26 8.16 1.52 17.04
N ALA A 27 7.18 0.65 16.85
CA ALA A 27 6.64 -0.17 17.94
C ALA A 27 7.72 -0.97 18.71
N ASP A 28 8.83 -1.31 18.05
CA ASP A 28 9.97 -2.06 18.62
C ASP A 28 11.22 -1.18 18.83
N GLY A 29 11.12 0.16 18.78
CA GLY A 29 12.26 1.06 18.87
C GLY A 29 13.19 1.03 17.64
N LYS A 30 12.70 0.57 16.48
CA LYS A 30 13.48 0.42 15.24
C LYS A 30 13.01 1.36 14.12
N GLY A 31 12.27 2.40 14.43
CA GLY A 31 11.68 3.29 13.45
C GLY A 31 12.70 3.88 12.47
N ASN A 32 13.81 4.41 12.95
CA ASN A 32 14.88 4.96 12.10
C ASN A 32 15.51 3.90 11.19
N VAL A 33 15.72 2.68 11.68
CA VAL A 33 16.23 1.57 10.88
C VAL A 33 15.23 1.23 9.77
N ARG A 34 13.95 1.11 10.10
CA ARG A 34 12.87 0.79 9.15
C ARG A 34 12.69 1.87 8.09
N LYS A 35 12.87 3.14 8.46
CA LYS A 35 12.86 4.26 7.52
C LYS A 35 13.96 4.12 6.46
N GLU A 36 15.20 3.85 6.87
CA GLU A 36 16.32 3.63 5.94
C GLU A 36 16.14 2.38 5.07
N GLU A 37 15.58 1.32 5.65
CA GLU A 37 15.23 0.10 4.91
C GLU A 37 14.18 0.37 3.83
N LEU A 38 13.16 1.20 4.12
CA LEU A 38 12.15 1.55 3.13
C LEU A 38 12.73 2.43 2.02
N TYR A 39 13.63 3.36 2.30
CA TYR A 39 14.31 4.13 1.25
C TYR A 39 15.07 3.21 0.29
N ARG A 40 15.80 2.21 0.83
CA ARG A 40 16.49 1.21 0.00
C ARG A 40 15.52 0.36 -0.81
N ALA A 41 14.40 -0.07 -0.22
CA ALA A 41 13.36 -0.81 -0.92
C ALA A 41 12.71 0.02 -2.04
N CYS A 42 12.46 1.31 -1.80
CA CYS A 42 11.94 2.25 -2.80
C CYS A 42 12.93 2.43 -3.96
N ALA A 43 14.24 2.52 -3.68
CA ALA A 43 15.27 2.59 -4.72
C ALA A 43 15.26 1.35 -5.64
N VAL A 44 15.11 0.14 -5.07
CA VAL A 44 14.95 -1.11 -5.86
C VAL A 44 13.73 -1.04 -6.77
N LEU A 45 12.63 -0.45 -6.28
CA LEU A 45 11.37 -0.27 -7.02
C LEU A 45 11.38 0.96 -7.93
N LYS A 46 12.50 1.68 -8.02
CA LYS A 46 12.69 2.90 -8.83
C LYS A 46 11.79 4.07 -8.42
N VAL A 47 11.47 4.17 -7.14
CA VAL A 47 10.81 5.33 -6.55
C VAL A 47 11.87 6.27 -5.98
N PRO A 48 11.99 7.52 -6.49
CA PRO A 48 12.95 8.49 -5.98
C PRO A 48 12.73 8.81 -4.50
N VAL A 49 13.81 9.01 -3.74
CA VAL A 49 13.73 9.30 -2.31
C VAL A 49 12.92 10.56 -1.98
N GLN A 50 12.96 11.54 -2.88
CA GLN A 50 12.20 12.81 -2.76
C GLN A 50 10.67 12.60 -2.85
N GLN A 51 10.23 11.46 -3.37
CA GLN A 51 8.83 11.06 -3.48
C GLN A 51 8.37 10.17 -2.31
N VAL A 52 9.22 9.97 -1.30
CA VAL A 52 8.89 9.17 -0.12
C VAL A 52 8.87 10.06 1.11
N LYS A 53 7.70 10.22 1.71
CA LYS A 53 7.50 10.99 2.94
C LYS A 53 7.14 10.05 4.09
N PHE A 54 7.75 10.29 5.25
CA PHE A 54 7.43 9.63 6.51
C PHE A 54 6.85 10.62 7.49
N LEU A 55 5.90 10.15 8.26
CA LEU A 55 5.39 10.86 9.42
C LEU A 55 5.82 10.12 10.69
N ASP A 56 6.20 10.89 11.68
CA ASP A 56 6.42 10.45 13.05
C ASP A 56 5.54 11.31 13.95
N HIS A 57 4.24 10.98 13.97
CA HIS A 57 3.25 11.74 14.70
C HIS A 57 2.87 10.99 15.99
N PRO A 58 2.82 11.66 17.17
CA PRO A 58 2.52 10.99 18.43
C PRO A 58 1.18 10.26 18.45
N ASP A 59 0.18 10.76 17.72
CA ASP A 59 -1.14 10.14 17.61
C ASP A 59 -1.25 9.08 16.51
N LEU A 60 -0.19 8.84 15.71
CA LEU A 60 -0.14 7.84 14.65
C LEU A 60 0.96 6.79 14.90
N GLN A 61 1.10 6.37 16.14
CA GLN A 61 2.08 5.35 16.50
C GLN A 61 1.65 3.96 16.04
N ASP A 62 2.59 3.23 15.44
CA ASP A 62 2.39 1.86 14.97
C ASP A 62 2.13 0.90 16.14
N GLY A 63 1.29 -0.11 15.93
CA GLY A 63 1.09 -1.17 16.89
C GLY A 63 -0.32 -1.78 16.86
N PHE A 64 -0.40 -3.05 17.25
CA PHE A 64 -1.69 -3.71 17.42
C PHE A 64 -2.51 -3.04 18.54
N GLY A 65 -3.77 -2.72 18.26
CA GLY A 65 -4.67 -2.04 19.19
C GLY A 65 -4.46 -0.53 19.28
N LYS A 66 -3.54 0.05 18.52
CA LYS A 66 -3.41 1.50 18.36
C LYS A 66 -4.37 1.96 17.28
N VAL A 67 -5.47 2.59 17.69
CA VAL A 67 -6.46 3.16 16.76
C VAL A 67 -6.05 4.59 16.42
N TRP A 68 -6.00 4.90 15.13
CA TRP A 68 -5.64 6.22 14.62
C TRP A 68 -6.88 7.09 14.41
N ASN A 69 -6.77 8.37 14.72
CA ASN A 69 -7.86 9.31 14.52
C ASN A 69 -8.09 9.58 13.03
N HIS A 70 -9.27 9.18 12.53
CA HIS A 70 -9.61 9.32 11.11
C HIS A 70 -9.66 10.78 10.64
N SER A 71 -10.07 11.73 11.50
CA SER A 71 -10.08 13.16 11.15
C SER A 71 -8.66 13.70 10.96
N LEU A 72 -7.72 13.25 11.80
CA LEU A 72 -6.29 13.59 11.66
C LEU A 72 -5.73 13.01 10.36
N LEU A 73 -6.03 11.75 10.05
CA LEU A 73 -5.62 11.11 8.80
C LEU A 73 -6.19 11.84 7.57
N THR A 74 -7.48 12.16 7.58
CA THR A 74 -8.14 12.93 6.52
C THR A 74 -7.43 14.25 6.26
N ARG A 75 -7.12 15.01 7.32
CA ARG A 75 -6.41 16.29 7.20
C ARG A 75 -5.01 16.11 6.61
N ILE A 76 -4.21 15.17 7.15
CA ILE A 76 -2.84 14.92 6.68
C ILE A 76 -2.83 14.49 5.21
N ILE A 77 -3.70 13.53 4.83
CA ILE A 77 -3.79 13.04 3.46
C ILE A 77 -4.27 14.16 2.54
N GLY A 78 -5.27 14.95 2.94
CA GLY A 78 -5.77 16.09 2.17
C GLY A 78 -4.71 17.16 1.93
N GLU A 79 -3.89 17.47 2.94
CA GLU A 79 -2.74 18.38 2.80
C GLU A 79 -1.72 17.86 1.76
N GLU A 80 -1.40 16.56 1.79
CA GLU A 80 -0.48 15.95 0.80
C GLU A 80 -1.05 15.99 -0.61
N VAL A 81 -2.33 15.72 -0.74
CA VAL A 81 -3.05 15.79 -2.02
C VAL A 81 -2.95 17.18 -2.62
N THR A 82 -3.31 18.20 -1.84
CA THR A 82 -3.31 19.61 -2.28
C THR A 82 -1.89 20.11 -2.58
N ASN A 83 -0.92 19.80 -1.72
CA ASN A 83 0.45 20.31 -1.86
C ASN A 83 1.21 19.72 -3.05
N HIS A 84 0.74 18.61 -3.59
CA HIS A 84 1.45 17.89 -4.65
C HIS A 84 0.60 17.57 -5.88
N ASP A 85 -0.59 18.18 -6.01
CA ASP A 85 -1.51 18.00 -7.13
C ASP A 85 -1.74 16.50 -7.44
N ILE A 86 -2.18 15.75 -6.44
CA ILE A 86 -2.40 14.30 -6.56
C ILE A 86 -3.73 14.02 -7.24
N ASP A 87 -3.70 13.30 -8.37
CA ASP A 87 -4.89 12.93 -9.13
C ASP A 87 -5.62 11.72 -8.53
N PHE A 88 -4.88 10.78 -7.94
CA PHE A 88 -5.49 9.58 -7.35
C PHE A 88 -4.71 9.03 -6.18
N ILE A 89 -5.43 8.42 -5.25
CA ILE A 89 -4.90 7.77 -4.05
C ILE A 89 -5.03 6.26 -4.22
N ILE A 90 -3.99 5.51 -3.81
CA ILE A 90 -4.08 4.06 -3.65
C ILE A 90 -3.83 3.73 -2.18
N THR A 91 -4.75 3.00 -1.57
CA THR A 91 -4.73 2.66 -0.16
C THR A 91 -5.14 1.21 0.09
N PHE A 92 -5.23 0.81 1.35
CA PHE A 92 -5.82 -0.46 1.77
C PHE A 92 -7.34 -0.42 1.63
N ASP A 93 -7.99 -1.59 1.69
CA ASP A 93 -9.43 -1.68 1.90
C ASP A 93 -9.79 -1.69 3.39
N ASN A 94 -11.07 -1.80 3.71
CA ASN A 94 -11.58 -1.81 5.07
C ASN A 94 -11.11 -3.00 5.94
N TYR A 95 -10.55 -4.05 5.33
CA TYR A 95 -9.96 -5.20 6.02
C TYR A 95 -8.44 -5.07 6.20
N GLY A 96 -7.78 -4.19 5.44
CA GLY A 96 -6.34 -3.88 5.58
C GLY A 96 -5.42 -5.07 5.33
N VAL A 97 -5.78 -5.96 4.39
CA VAL A 97 -5.04 -7.19 3.99
C VAL A 97 -5.01 -8.28 5.08
N SER A 98 -4.90 -7.94 6.34
CA SER A 98 -4.73 -8.89 7.45
C SER A 98 -5.44 -8.49 8.75
N GLY A 99 -6.37 -7.56 8.69
CA GLY A 99 -7.06 -7.03 9.86
C GLY A 99 -6.18 -6.11 10.73
N HIS A 100 -5.09 -5.57 10.17
CA HIS A 100 -4.24 -4.63 10.92
C HIS A 100 -4.97 -3.30 11.09
N CYS A 101 -5.21 -2.88 12.33
CA CYS A 101 -6.01 -1.70 12.65
C CYS A 101 -5.53 -0.44 11.92
N ASN A 102 -4.23 -0.17 11.90
CA ASN A 102 -3.68 1.00 11.23
C ASN A 102 -3.95 1.00 9.71
N HIS A 103 -3.94 -0.17 9.03
CA HIS A 103 -4.31 -0.26 7.62
C HIS A 103 -5.80 0.06 7.41
N CYS A 104 -6.66 -0.44 8.29
CA CYS A 104 -8.09 -0.14 8.27
C CYS A 104 -8.36 1.36 8.52
N ASP A 105 -7.64 1.95 9.49
CA ASP A 105 -7.77 3.38 9.80
C ASP A 105 -7.37 4.27 8.63
N VAL A 106 -6.30 3.91 7.89
CA VAL A 106 -5.90 4.64 6.67
C VAL A 106 -7.02 4.62 5.62
N TYR A 107 -7.64 3.47 5.40
CA TYR A 107 -8.81 3.36 4.52
C TYR A 107 -9.94 4.30 4.94
N HIS A 108 -10.28 4.31 6.23
CA HIS A 108 -11.35 5.17 6.74
C HIS A 108 -11.00 6.66 6.65
N GLY A 109 -9.73 7.02 6.84
CA GLY A 109 -9.23 8.38 6.62
C GLY A 109 -9.38 8.84 5.17
N VAL A 110 -9.01 7.99 4.20
CA VAL A 110 -9.19 8.28 2.76
C VAL A 110 -10.67 8.35 2.40
N ARG A 111 -11.49 7.39 2.82
CA ARG A 111 -12.91 7.39 2.54
C ARG A 111 -13.61 8.65 3.06
N ARG A 112 -13.23 9.10 4.26
CA ARG A 112 -13.74 10.35 4.82
C ARG A 112 -13.33 11.56 3.99
N LEU A 113 -12.07 11.61 3.50
CA LEU A 113 -11.60 12.68 2.61
C LEU A 113 -12.48 12.81 1.36
N LEU A 114 -12.83 11.68 0.74
CA LEU A 114 -13.72 11.66 -0.43
C LEU A 114 -15.13 12.14 -0.10
N SER A 115 -15.67 11.72 1.06
CA SER A 115 -17.03 12.08 1.50
C SER A 115 -17.17 13.54 1.88
N ASP A 116 -16.13 14.18 2.40
CA ASP A 116 -16.14 15.58 2.83
C ASP A 116 -16.20 16.57 1.64
N GLY A 117 -16.06 16.08 0.39
CA GLY A 117 -16.22 16.87 -0.84
C GLY A 117 -15.24 18.04 -1.02
N SER A 118 -14.26 18.16 -0.13
CA SER A 118 -13.23 19.20 -0.17
C SER A 118 -12.25 19.03 -1.33
N GLN A 119 -12.19 17.82 -1.90
CA GLN A 119 -11.29 17.42 -2.99
C GLN A 119 -12.14 16.85 -4.15
N LYS A 120 -12.74 17.73 -4.95
CA LYS A 120 -13.78 17.35 -5.94
C LYS A 120 -13.35 16.44 -7.07
N ASP A 121 -12.06 16.37 -7.38
CA ASP A 121 -11.55 15.67 -8.58
C ASP A 121 -10.61 14.50 -8.28
N ILE A 122 -10.54 14.05 -7.03
CA ILE A 122 -9.63 12.98 -6.66
C ILE A 122 -10.28 11.60 -6.76
N GLU A 123 -9.63 10.68 -7.44
CA GLU A 123 -10.03 9.27 -7.42
C GLU A 123 -9.28 8.52 -6.31
N ALA A 124 -9.94 7.59 -5.66
CA ALA A 124 -9.27 6.68 -4.73
C ALA A 124 -9.53 5.21 -5.09
N TRP A 125 -8.49 4.41 -4.93
CA TRP A 125 -8.50 2.99 -5.18
C TRP A 125 -8.00 2.23 -3.96
N GLU A 126 -8.65 1.13 -3.63
CA GLU A 126 -8.27 0.27 -2.53
C GLU A 126 -7.68 -1.05 -3.01
N LEU A 127 -6.64 -1.52 -2.33
CA LEU A 127 -6.10 -2.85 -2.54
C LEU A 127 -7.05 -3.88 -1.94
N VAL A 128 -7.66 -4.70 -2.79
CA VAL A 128 -8.63 -5.72 -2.36
C VAL A 128 -7.95 -6.78 -1.49
N SER A 129 -8.46 -6.97 -0.29
CA SER A 129 -8.04 -8.06 0.59
C SER A 129 -8.56 -9.40 0.08
N THR A 130 -7.69 -10.38 0.02
CA THR A 130 -8.04 -11.75 -0.40
C THR A 130 -8.18 -12.66 0.81
N ASN A 131 -9.05 -13.66 0.72
CA ASN A 131 -9.13 -14.71 1.73
C ASN A 131 -7.82 -15.51 1.82
N ILE A 132 -7.65 -16.29 2.88
CA ILE A 132 -6.39 -16.99 3.17
C ILE A 132 -5.93 -17.93 2.05
N VAL A 133 -6.89 -18.59 1.37
CA VAL A 133 -6.58 -19.53 0.27
C VAL A 133 -6.01 -18.76 -0.92
N ARG A 134 -6.69 -17.71 -1.37
CA ARG A 134 -6.21 -16.85 -2.45
C ARG A 134 -4.92 -16.13 -2.07
N LYS A 135 -4.80 -15.66 -0.82
CA LYS A 135 -3.60 -14.96 -0.33
C LYS A 135 -2.33 -15.80 -0.53
N TYR A 136 -2.41 -17.12 -0.37
CA TYR A 136 -1.26 -18.04 -0.46
C TYR A 136 -1.27 -18.92 -1.70
N SER A 137 -2.11 -18.64 -2.70
CA SER A 137 -2.12 -19.35 -3.99
C SER A 137 -1.03 -18.89 -4.96
N GLY A 138 -0.23 -17.89 -4.58
CA GLY A 138 0.87 -17.38 -5.39
C GLY A 138 0.41 -16.88 -6.77
N PRO A 139 1.07 -17.30 -7.85
CA PRO A 139 0.71 -16.86 -9.21
C PRO A 139 -0.65 -17.37 -9.69
N LEU A 140 -1.22 -18.40 -9.08
CA LEU A 140 -2.55 -18.91 -9.46
C LEU A 140 -3.65 -17.86 -9.25
N ASP A 141 -3.48 -16.94 -8.30
CA ASP A 141 -4.43 -15.86 -8.07
C ASP A 141 -4.54 -14.87 -9.24
N ILE A 142 -3.59 -14.86 -10.16
CA ILE A 142 -3.65 -14.01 -11.36
C ILE A 142 -4.94 -14.28 -12.14
N TRP A 143 -5.30 -15.56 -12.34
CA TRP A 143 -6.52 -15.96 -13.05
C TRP A 143 -7.79 -15.47 -12.37
N PHE A 144 -7.87 -15.63 -11.04
CA PHE A 144 -9.02 -15.16 -10.25
C PHE A 144 -9.12 -13.64 -10.27
N SER A 145 -8.01 -12.96 -10.08
CA SER A 145 -7.92 -11.50 -10.09
C SER A 145 -8.30 -10.91 -11.45
N TYR A 146 -7.83 -11.51 -12.53
CA TYR A 146 -8.16 -11.09 -13.89
C TYR A 146 -9.66 -11.29 -14.19
N LEU A 147 -10.21 -12.48 -13.86
CA LEU A 147 -11.63 -12.76 -14.03
C LEU A 147 -12.50 -11.77 -13.24
N TYR A 148 -12.14 -11.52 -11.99
CA TYR A 148 -12.85 -10.57 -11.12
C TYR A 148 -12.83 -9.15 -11.69
N ALA A 149 -11.68 -8.68 -12.15
CA ALA A 149 -11.55 -7.36 -12.77
C ALA A 149 -12.36 -7.26 -14.08
N THR A 150 -12.38 -8.30 -14.89
CA THR A 150 -13.16 -8.33 -16.15
C THR A 150 -14.67 -8.27 -15.90
N LEU A 151 -15.14 -8.99 -14.86
CA LEU A 151 -16.58 -9.04 -14.54
C LEU A 151 -17.07 -7.78 -13.78
N SER A 152 -16.19 -6.96 -13.28
CA SER A 152 -16.53 -5.78 -12.47
C SER A 152 -17.02 -4.56 -13.26
N GLY A 153 -17.10 -4.64 -14.59
CA GLY A 153 -17.56 -3.50 -15.41
C GLY A 153 -16.68 -2.26 -15.36
N GLY A 154 -15.41 -2.41 -14.96
CA GLY A 154 -14.45 -1.30 -14.87
C GLY A 154 -14.22 -0.74 -13.46
N GLU A 155 -14.98 -1.20 -12.48
CA GLU A 155 -14.79 -0.80 -11.08
C GLU A 155 -13.53 -1.42 -10.44
N MET A 156 -12.96 -2.43 -11.07
CA MET A 156 -11.74 -3.08 -10.61
C MET A 156 -10.65 -3.08 -11.68
N ARG A 157 -9.41 -3.01 -11.23
CA ARG A 157 -8.20 -3.12 -12.06
C ARG A 157 -7.30 -4.22 -11.54
N CYS A 158 -6.83 -5.06 -12.45
CA CYS A 158 -5.86 -6.11 -12.15
C CYS A 158 -4.48 -5.66 -12.62
N LEU A 159 -3.54 -5.48 -11.69
CA LEU A 159 -2.18 -5.05 -11.96
C LEU A 159 -1.22 -6.22 -11.76
N LEU A 160 -0.63 -6.69 -12.85
CA LEU A 160 0.34 -7.78 -12.83
C LEU A 160 1.74 -7.27 -12.48
N ASN A 161 2.49 -8.08 -11.75
CA ASN A 161 3.89 -7.83 -11.47
C ASN A 161 4.77 -8.51 -12.52
N GLU A 162 5.22 -7.76 -13.48
CA GLU A 162 6.14 -8.25 -14.54
C GLU A 162 7.56 -8.54 -13.99
N HIS A 163 7.87 -8.08 -12.77
CA HIS A 163 9.19 -8.14 -12.17
C HIS A 163 9.18 -8.65 -10.73
N THR A 164 8.70 -9.87 -10.50
CA THR A 164 8.60 -10.48 -9.17
C THR A 164 9.92 -10.51 -8.40
N GLN A 165 11.05 -10.65 -9.11
CA GLN A 165 12.38 -10.57 -8.50
C GLN A 165 12.64 -9.22 -7.82
N LYS A 166 12.14 -8.11 -8.37
CA LYS A 166 12.27 -6.78 -7.72
C LYS A 166 11.49 -6.73 -6.42
N SER A 167 10.31 -7.35 -6.36
CA SER A 167 9.53 -7.45 -5.12
C SER A 167 10.29 -8.19 -4.03
N PHE A 168 10.93 -9.30 -4.38
CA PHE A 168 11.78 -10.05 -3.46
C PHE A 168 12.98 -9.22 -3.00
N LEU A 169 13.70 -8.59 -3.92
CA LEU A 169 14.86 -7.75 -3.61
C LEU A 169 14.47 -6.52 -2.77
N ALA A 170 13.34 -5.88 -3.07
CA ALA A 170 12.83 -4.76 -2.29
C ALA A 170 12.49 -5.21 -0.85
N MET A 171 11.84 -6.36 -0.69
CA MET A 171 11.53 -6.88 0.63
C MET A 171 12.80 -7.30 1.40
N ALA A 172 13.84 -7.81 0.71
CA ALA A 172 15.13 -8.15 1.31
C ALA A 172 15.89 -6.92 1.85
N GLN A 173 15.57 -5.69 1.38
CA GLN A 173 16.12 -4.46 1.95
C GLN A 173 15.62 -4.19 3.38
N HIS A 174 14.49 -4.77 3.78
CA HIS A 174 13.98 -4.69 5.14
C HIS A 174 14.67 -5.73 6.04
N SER A 175 15.98 -5.62 6.19
CA SER A 175 16.83 -6.61 6.89
C SER A 175 16.38 -6.87 8.32
N SER A 176 15.94 -5.84 9.06
CA SER A 176 15.39 -5.96 10.42
C SER A 176 14.11 -6.82 10.48
N GLN A 177 13.46 -7.02 9.35
CA GLN A 177 12.20 -7.73 9.22
C GLN A 177 12.29 -8.95 8.29
N TRP A 178 13.49 -9.25 7.72
CA TRP A 178 13.71 -10.29 6.72
C TRP A 178 13.87 -11.67 7.35
N VAL A 179 12.84 -12.11 8.09
CA VAL A 179 12.77 -13.40 8.77
C VAL A 179 12.22 -14.49 7.86
N TRP A 180 12.39 -15.77 8.23
CA TRP A 180 12.06 -16.91 7.38
C TRP A 180 10.59 -16.93 6.89
N PHE A 181 9.62 -16.63 7.75
CA PHE A 181 8.20 -16.64 7.37
C PHE A 181 7.83 -15.49 6.41
N ARG A 182 8.53 -14.35 6.45
CA ARG A 182 8.35 -13.29 5.47
C ARG A 182 8.95 -13.64 4.11
N LYS A 183 10.02 -14.43 4.07
CA LYS A 183 10.55 -15.00 2.82
C LYS A 183 9.52 -15.90 2.16
N LEU A 184 8.90 -16.80 2.94
CA LEU A 184 7.80 -17.63 2.47
C LEU A 184 6.60 -16.79 2.03
N PHE A 185 6.24 -15.74 2.78
CA PHE A 185 5.16 -14.84 2.38
C PHE A 185 5.45 -14.22 1.01
N VAL A 186 6.63 -13.66 0.78
CA VAL A 186 6.97 -13.06 -0.52
C VAL A 186 6.97 -14.08 -1.64
N ALA A 187 7.39 -15.31 -1.38
CA ALA A 187 7.43 -16.38 -2.38
C ALA A 187 6.02 -16.90 -2.77
N PHE A 188 5.12 -17.02 -1.80
CA PHE A 188 3.84 -17.69 -2.00
C PHE A 188 2.62 -16.75 -1.95
N SER A 189 2.79 -15.49 -1.55
CA SER A 189 1.68 -14.56 -1.50
C SER A 189 1.25 -14.11 -2.89
N SER A 190 -0.05 -14.12 -3.16
CA SER A 190 -0.65 -13.54 -4.38
C SER A 190 -0.26 -12.08 -4.56
N TYR A 191 -0.10 -11.31 -3.46
CA TYR A 191 0.32 -9.91 -3.50
C TYR A 191 1.73 -9.66 -4.06
N THR A 192 2.53 -10.70 -4.25
CA THR A 192 3.80 -10.60 -4.97
C THR A 192 3.61 -10.61 -6.49
N TYR A 193 2.55 -11.23 -6.97
CA TYR A 193 2.31 -11.49 -8.39
C TYR A 193 1.25 -10.57 -9.00
N VAL A 194 0.24 -10.21 -8.21
CA VAL A 194 -0.91 -9.43 -8.68
C VAL A 194 -1.48 -8.56 -7.58
N ASN A 195 -1.92 -7.36 -7.94
CA ASN A 195 -2.79 -6.53 -7.11
C ASN A 195 -4.12 -6.31 -7.83
N THR A 196 -5.20 -6.57 -7.14
CA THR A 196 -6.54 -6.15 -7.57
C THR A 196 -6.87 -4.86 -6.84
N LEU A 197 -7.09 -3.79 -7.59
CA LEU A 197 -7.54 -2.50 -7.06
C LEU A 197 -9.02 -2.32 -7.36
N ARG A 198 -9.78 -1.84 -6.40
CA ARG A 198 -11.20 -1.46 -6.54
C ARG A 198 -11.36 0.03 -6.31
N LYS A 199 -12.20 0.69 -7.12
CA LYS A 199 -12.52 2.10 -6.94
C LYS A 199 -13.32 2.28 -5.64
N ILE A 200 -12.95 3.29 -4.84
CA ILE A 200 -13.71 3.69 -3.65
C ILE A 200 -14.80 4.67 -4.10
N ASN A 201 -16.04 4.31 -3.86
CA ASN A 201 -17.23 5.12 -4.16
C ASN A 201 -17.78 5.78 -2.91
#